data_4aefe6c4949943589affb3b22ae36dfe
#
_entry.id   4aefe6c4949943589affb3b22ae36dfe
#
_cell.length_a   1.000
_cell.length_b   1.000
_cell.length_c   1.000
_cell.angle_alpha   90.00
_cell.angle_beta   90.00
_cell.angle_gamma   90.00
#
_symmetry.space_group_name_H-M   'P 1'
#
loop_
_entity.id
_entity.type
_entity.pdbx_description
1 polymer ?
#
loop_
_entity_poly.entity_id
_entity_poly.type
_entity_poly.pdbx_seq_one_letter_code
_entity_poly.pdbx_strand_id
1 'polypeptide(L)'
;IIVVYAGDNDLAQGKSPQTVAKDFQQFAAKVKEQLPDCRKVIYVAVKPSVKRWALADKMKECNQLIKPFCESDNRLEFLDIWQAMLDADGKPRPDLLAEDGLHMNDAGYKIWNEALRPLLQPAARDR
;
A
#
# COMPACT_ATOMS: atom_id res chain seq x y z
N ILE A 1 -13.65 1.69 8.35
CA ILE A 1 -12.45 1.87 7.52
C ILE A 1 -11.63 0.59 7.54
N ILE A 2 -11.21 0.14 6.37
CA ILE A 2 -10.32 -1.02 6.23
C ILE A 2 -9.00 -0.52 5.64
N VAL A 3 -7.89 -0.91 6.28
CA VAL A 3 -6.53 -0.65 5.76
C VAL A 3 -5.97 -1.97 5.26
N VAL A 4 -5.54 -1.99 3.99
CA VAL A 4 -5.04 -3.19 3.33
C VAL A 4 -3.59 -3.00 2.94
N TYR A 5 -2.75 -3.94 3.33
CA TYR A 5 -1.41 -4.11 2.79
C TYR A 5 -1.31 -5.53 2.23
N ALA A 6 -1.20 -5.66 0.93
CA ALA A 6 -1.15 -6.95 0.25
C ALA A 6 -0.44 -6.82 -1.09
N GLY A 7 0.17 -7.89 -1.55
CA GLY A 7 0.84 -7.95 -2.85
C GLY A 7 2.33 -8.17 -2.76
N ASP A 8 2.98 -7.77 -1.68
CA ASP A 8 4.43 -7.92 -1.49
C ASP A 8 4.83 -9.41 -1.59
N ASN A 9 4.21 -10.27 -0.80
CA ASN A 9 4.48 -11.70 -0.84
C ASN A 9 4.04 -12.33 -2.16
N ASP A 10 2.92 -11.89 -2.71
CA ASP A 10 2.39 -12.41 -3.97
C ASP A 10 3.38 -12.17 -5.12
N LEU A 11 3.94 -10.96 -5.21
CA LEU A 11 4.93 -10.64 -6.22
C LEU A 11 6.22 -11.45 -6.02
N ALA A 12 6.63 -11.65 -4.76
CA ALA A 12 7.80 -12.45 -4.44
C ALA A 12 7.59 -13.93 -4.79
N GLN A 13 6.37 -14.41 -4.79
CA GLN A 13 6.02 -15.77 -5.16
C GLN A 13 5.77 -15.93 -6.67
N GLY A 14 5.94 -14.88 -7.45
CA GLY A 14 5.84 -14.93 -8.89
C GLY A 14 4.51 -14.50 -9.50
N LYS A 15 3.55 -14.02 -8.69
CA LYS A 15 2.32 -13.46 -9.26
C LYS A 15 2.64 -12.18 -10.02
N SER A 16 1.92 -11.93 -11.10
CA SER A 16 2.11 -10.71 -11.89
C SER A 16 1.50 -9.50 -11.18
N PRO A 17 2.01 -8.29 -11.45
CA PRO A 17 1.38 -7.06 -10.98
C PRO A 17 -0.09 -6.95 -11.39
N GLN A 18 -0.43 -7.41 -12.59
CA GLN A 18 -1.81 -7.42 -13.09
C GLN A 18 -2.72 -8.31 -12.23
N THR A 19 -2.23 -9.49 -11.85
CA THR A 19 -2.98 -10.41 -10.99
C THR A 19 -3.21 -9.81 -9.62
N VAL A 20 -2.19 -9.20 -9.02
CA VAL A 20 -2.31 -8.55 -7.71
C VAL A 20 -3.33 -7.40 -7.77
N ALA A 21 -3.28 -6.58 -8.81
CA ALA A 21 -4.21 -5.48 -8.98
C ALA A 21 -5.65 -6.00 -9.13
N LYS A 22 -5.85 -7.07 -9.90
CA LYS A 22 -7.15 -7.70 -10.08
C LYS A 22 -7.67 -8.28 -8.76
N ASP A 23 -6.82 -8.92 -7.98
CA ASP A 23 -7.19 -9.46 -6.67
C ASP A 23 -7.67 -8.34 -5.74
N PHE A 24 -7.00 -7.20 -5.74
CA PHE A 24 -7.46 -6.05 -4.95
C PHE A 24 -8.80 -5.52 -5.44
N GLN A 25 -9.00 -5.43 -6.76
CA GLN A 25 -10.28 -5.00 -7.32
C GLN A 25 -11.43 -5.91 -6.88
N GLN A 26 -11.19 -7.23 -6.87
CA GLN A 26 -12.17 -8.21 -6.39
C GLN A 26 -12.43 -8.07 -4.90
N PHE A 27 -11.40 -7.82 -4.11
CA PHE A 27 -11.53 -7.56 -2.68
C PHE A 27 -12.38 -6.31 -2.43
N ALA A 28 -12.10 -5.23 -3.13
CA ALA A 28 -12.85 -3.98 -2.99
C ALA A 28 -14.33 -4.16 -3.36
N ALA A 29 -14.61 -4.93 -4.41
CA ALA A 29 -15.99 -5.26 -4.80
C ALA A 29 -16.71 -6.06 -3.73
N LYS A 30 -16.02 -7.03 -3.10
CA LYS A 30 -16.57 -7.81 -1.99
C LYS A 30 -16.90 -6.94 -0.79
N VAL A 31 -16.01 -6.04 -0.44
CA VAL A 31 -16.25 -5.11 0.67
C VAL A 31 -17.49 -4.26 0.40
N LYS A 32 -17.61 -3.76 -0.82
CA LYS A 32 -18.76 -2.95 -1.21
C LYS A 32 -20.07 -3.72 -1.08
N GLU A 33 -20.07 -4.98 -1.48
CA GLU A 33 -21.24 -5.85 -1.46
C GLU A 33 -21.60 -6.30 -0.03
N GLN A 34 -20.60 -6.75 0.74
CA GLN A 34 -20.85 -7.41 2.02
C GLN A 34 -20.75 -6.49 3.23
N LEU A 35 -20.06 -5.37 3.09
CA LEU A 35 -19.85 -4.40 4.16
C LEU A 35 -20.25 -3.00 3.69
N PRO A 36 -21.55 -2.78 3.39
CA PRO A 36 -22.00 -1.52 2.82
C PRO A 36 -21.74 -0.31 3.72
N ASP A 37 -21.57 -0.53 5.03
CA ASP A 37 -21.26 0.54 5.99
C ASP A 37 -19.77 0.88 6.05
N CYS A 38 -18.93 0.13 5.36
CA CYS A 38 -17.51 0.47 5.24
C CYS A 38 -17.36 1.70 4.36
N ARG A 39 -16.92 2.80 4.98
CA ARG A 39 -16.83 4.11 4.32
C ARG A 39 -15.60 4.25 3.44
N LYS A 40 -14.54 3.52 3.77
CA LYS A 40 -13.24 3.71 3.12
C LYS A 40 -12.42 2.43 3.20
N VAL A 41 -11.82 2.08 2.07
CA VAL A 41 -10.76 1.07 1.99
C VAL A 41 -9.49 1.78 1.56
N ILE A 42 -8.46 1.68 2.38
CA ILE A 42 -7.16 2.31 2.13
C ILE A 42 -6.19 1.21 1.70
N TYR A 43 -5.70 1.29 0.47
CA TYR A 43 -4.64 0.41 0.00
C TYR A 43 -3.30 1.08 0.23
N VAL A 44 -2.45 0.46 1.05
CA VAL A 44 -1.08 0.93 1.26
C VAL A 44 -0.22 0.39 0.12
N ALA A 45 0.46 1.27 -0.58
CA ALA A 45 1.36 0.90 -1.68
C ALA A 45 2.33 -0.20 -1.25
N VAL A 46 2.64 -1.12 -2.16
CA VAL A 46 3.67 -2.13 -1.90
C VAL A 46 4.98 -1.38 -1.62
N LYS A 47 5.60 -1.71 -0.49
CA LYS A 47 6.79 -0.99 -0.01
C LYS A 47 8.07 -1.49 -0.66
N PRO A 48 9.07 -0.60 -0.81
CA PRO A 48 10.41 -1.06 -1.18
C PRO A 48 11.08 -1.77 0.00
N SER A 49 11.92 -2.73 -0.28
CA SER A 49 12.74 -3.40 0.74
C SER A 49 14.09 -3.79 0.18
N VAL A 50 15.07 -3.94 1.06
CA VAL A 50 16.41 -4.39 0.68
C VAL A 50 16.33 -5.82 0.16
N LYS A 51 15.60 -6.68 0.88
CA LYS A 51 15.50 -8.10 0.53
C LYS A 51 14.88 -8.33 -0.84
N ARG A 52 13.90 -7.51 -1.24
CA ARG A 52 13.14 -7.69 -2.47
C ARG A 52 13.40 -6.59 -3.50
N TRP A 53 14.53 -5.90 -3.37
CA TRP A 53 14.84 -4.79 -4.29
C TRP A 53 14.90 -5.22 -5.75
N ALA A 54 15.27 -6.47 -6.03
CA ALA A 54 15.25 -7.00 -7.39
C ALA A 54 13.85 -7.00 -8.02
N LEU A 55 12.79 -6.93 -7.21
CA LEU A 55 11.40 -6.87 -7.66
C LEU A 55 10.85 -5.44 -7.72
N ALA A 56 11.70 -4.43 -7.56
CA ALA A 56 11.27 -3.04 -7.48
C ALA A 56 10.39 -2.61 -8.67
N ASP A 57 10.76 -3.00 -9.90
CA ASP A 57 10.00 -2.63 -11.10
C ASP A 57 8.61 -3.24 -11.09
N LYS A 58 8.47 -4.50 -10.65
CA LYS A 58 7.17 -5.16 -10.52
C LYS A 58 6.32 -4.53 -9.43
N MET A 59 6.95 -4.14 -8.32
CA MET A 59 6.26 -3.46 -7.22
C MET A 59 5.74 -2.10 -7.67
N LYS A 60 6.56 -1.33 -8.38
CA LYS A 60 6.14 -0.05 -8.95
C LYS A 60 5.00 -0.22 -9.94
N GLU A 61 5.09 -1.22 -10.82
CA GLU A 61 4.03 -1.51 -11.78
C GLU A 61 2.73 -1.85 -11.07
N CYS A 62 2.78 -2.68 -10.03
CA CYS A 62 1.62 -3.02 -9.22
C CYS A 62 0.98 -1.76 -8.63
N ASN A 63 1.79 -0.90 -8.02
CA ASN A 63 1.31 0.36 -7.45
C ASN A 63 0.70 1.27 -8.52
N GLN A 64 1.29 1.32 -9.71
CA GLN A 64 0.79 2.12 -10.82
C GLN A 64 -0.54 1.61 -11.37
N LEU A 65 -0.81 0.32 -11.25
CA LEU A 65 -2.09 -0.28 -11.65
C LEU A 65 -3.20 -0.04 -10.61
N ILE A 66 -2.85 -0.09 -9.34
CA ILE A 66 -3.83 0.03 -8.25
C ILE A 66 -4.22 1.48 -8.00
N LYS A 67 -3.29 2.41 -8.12
CA LYS A 67 -3.56 3.83 -7.84
C LYS A 67 -4.71 4.41 -8.65
N PRO A 68 -4.75 4.28 -10.00
CA PRO A 68 -5.88 4.81 -10.77
C PRO A 68 -7.21 4.14 -10.41
N PHE A 69 -7.18 2.86 -10.08
CA PHE A 69 -8.38 2.16 -9.64
C PHE A 69 -8.93 2.79 -8.35
N CYS A 70 -8.07 3.09 -7.38
CA CYS A 70 -8.49 3.78 -6.16
C CYS A 70 -9.03 5.18 -6.46
N GLU A 71 -8.44 5.88 -7.42
CA GLU A 71 -8.89 7.22 -7.81
C GLU A 71 -10.25 7.21 -8.50
N SER A 72 -10.67 6.07 -9.05
CA SER A 72 -11.96 5.93 -9.74
C SER A 72 -13.15 5.77 -8.81
N ASP A 73 -12.93 5.56 -7.51
CA ASP A 73 -13.98 5.34 -6.52
C ASP A 73 -13.64 6.14 -5.25
N ASN A 74 -14.51 7.07 -4.86
CA ASN A 74 -14.27 7.94 -3.70
C ASN A 74 -14.29 7.21 -2.36
N ARG A 75 -14.64 5.91 -2.33
CA ARG A 75 -14.53 5.07 -1.14
C ARG A 75 -13.20 4.34 -1.06
N LEU A 76 -12.37 4.44 -2.09
CA LEU A 76 -11.04 3.86 -2.12
C LEU A 76 -9.99 4.96 -1.97
N GLU A 77 -8.89 4.63 -1.29
CA GLU A 77 -7.77 5.54 -1.10
C GLU A 77 -6.48 4.78 -1.34
N PHE A 78 -5.57 5.39 -2.09
CA PHE A 78 -4.22 4.83 -2.30
C PHE A 78 -3.24 5.62 -1.44
N LEU A 79 -2.59 4.93 -0.48
CA LEU A 79 -1.58 5.55 0.37
C LEU A 79 -0.21 5.27 -0.22
N ASP A 80 0.39 6.27 -0.81
CA ASP A 80 1.72 6.16 -1.41
C ASP A 80 2.79 6.40 -0.35
N ILE A 81 3.52 5.34 0.02
CA ILE A 81 4.63 5.44 0.98
C ILE A 81 5.96 5.07 0.32
N TRP A 82 5.98 4.88 -0.99
CA TRP A 82 7.17 4.39 -1.69
C TRP A 82 8.35 5.35 -1.53
N GLN A 83 8.18 6.62 -1.91
CA GLN A 83 9.26 7.61 -1.86
C GLN A 83 9.76 7.88 -0.43
N ALA A 84 8.85 7.86 0.55
CA ALA A 84 9.22 8.10 1.94
C ALA A 84 10.16 7.04 2.51
N MET A 85 10.20 5.85 1.89
CA MET A 85 11.04 4.73 2.31
C MET A 85 12.33 4.60 1.50
N LEU A 86 12.60 5.54 0.61
CA LEU A 86 13.83 5.57 -0.19
C LEU A 86 14.82 6.62 0.34
N ASP A 87 16.11 6.34 0.16
CA ASP A 87 17.17 7.31 0.44
C ASP A 87 17.36 8.29 -0.72
N ALA A 88 18.35 9.18 -0.60
CA ALA A 88 18.65 10.18 -1.62
C ALA A 88 19.07 9.57 -2.97
N ASP A 89 19.57 8.34 -2.96
CA ASP A 89 19.99 7.63 -4.15
C ASP A 89 18.86 6.78 -4.77
N GLY A 90 17.67 6.85 -4.21
CA GLY A 90 16.53 6.09 -4.69
C GLY A 90 16.57 4.61 -4.30
N LYS A 91 17.29 4.28 -3.24
CA LYS A 91 17.40 2.91 -2.71
C LYS A 91 16.60 2.75 -1.42
N PRO A 92 16.17 1.51 -1.08
CA PRO A 92 15.45 1.29 0.18
C PRO A 92 16.30 1.69 1.38
N ARG A 93 15.68 2.37 2.33
CA ARG A 93 16.35 2.79 3.57
C ARG A 93 16.46 1.60 4.53
N PRO A 94 17.67 1.08 4.82
CA PRO A 94 17.84 -0.04 5.74
C PRO A 94 17.43 0.30 7.18
N ASP A 95 17.52 1.58 7.56
CA ASP A 95 17.17 2.06 8.90
C ASP A 95 15.68 1.94 9.23
N LEU A 96 14.84 1.70 8.21
CA LEU A 96 13.40 1.51 8.39
C LEU A 96 13.01 0.02 8.48
N LEU A 97 13.96 -0.87 8.30
CA LEU A 97 13.72 -2.30 8.17
C LEU A 97 14.38 -3.07 9.30
N ALA A 98 13.80 -4.23 9.65
CA ALA A 98 14.38 -5.18 10.58
C ALA A 98 15.62 -5.84 9.95
N GLU A 99 16.28 -6.72 10.71
CA GLU A 99 17.50 -7.40 10.27
C GLU A 99 17.31 -8.21 9.00
N ASP A 100 16.09 -8.69 8.74
CA ASP A 100 15.78 -9.44 7.53
C ASP A 100 15.78 -8.58 6.26
N GLY A 101 15.86 -7.25 6.40
CA GLY A 101 15.81 -6.33 5.27
C GLY A 101 14.47 -6.29 4.57
N LEU A 102 13.41 -6.81 5.20
CA LEU A 102 12.07 -6.92 4.63
C LEU A 102 11.00 -6.31 5.51
N HIS A 103 10.82 -6.84 6.72
CA HIS A 103 9.82 -6.32 7.65
C HIS A 103 10.26 -4.97 8.20
N MET A 104 9.29 -4.10 8.45
CA MET A 104 9.59 -2.80 9.04
C MET A 104 9.90 -2.93 10.52
N ASN A 105 10.83 -2.09 10.97
CA ASN A 105 11.04 -1.83 12.38
C ASN A 105 10.14 -0.68 12.85
N ASP A 106 10.31 -0.23 14.10
CA ASP A 106 9.51 0.85 14.66
C ASP A 106 9.62 2.15 13.85
N ALA A 107 10.80 2.47 13.31
CA ALA A 107 11.00 3.66 12.50
C ALA A 107 10.21 3.59 11.18
N GLY A 108 10.16 2.41 10.57
CA GLY A 108 9.36 2.17 9.37
C GLY A 108 7.87 2.33 9.63
N TYR A 109 7.37 1.72 10.69
CA TYR A 109 5.97 1.86 11.08
C TYR A 109 5.61 3.29 11.45
N LYS A 110 6.53 4.04 12.01
CA LYS A 110 6.30 5.45 12.32
C LYS A 110 5.99 6.26 11.06
N ILE A 111 6.74 6.02 9.98
CA ILE A 111 6.48 6.67 8.68
C ILE A 111 5.09 6.30 8.16
N TRP A 112 4.74 5.01 8.22
CA TRP A 112 3.42 4.56 7.79
C TRP A 112 2.31 5.18 8.62
N ASN A 113 2.48 5.20 9.94
CA ASN A 113 1.48 5.76 10.84
C ASN A 113 1.27 7.26 10.60
N GLU A 114 2.34 8.00 10.39
CA GLU A 114 2.25 9.43 10.08
C GLU A 114 1.53 9.69 8.75
N ALA A 115 1.79 8.86 7.73
CA ALA A 115 1.12 8.98 6.44
C ALA A 115 -0.35 8.55 6.52
N LEU A 116 -0.64 7.52 7.30
CA LEU A 116 -1.98 6.94 7.42
C LEU A 116 -2.93 7.79 8.26
N ARG A 117 -2.42 8.43 9.31
CA ARG A 117 -3.24 9.14 10.30
C ARG A 117 -4.22 10.14 9.70
N PRO A 118 -3.84 11.01 8.73
CA PRO A 118 -4.80 11.93 8.12
C PRO A 118 -5.96 11.22 7.43
N LEU A 119 -5.71 10.03 6.89
CA LEU A 119 -6.73 9.26 6.16
C LEU A 119 -7.70 8.54 7.08
N LEU A 120 -7.32 8.32 8.33
CA LEU A 120 -8.17 7.66 9.33
C LEU A 120 -9.10 8.63 10.05
N GLN A 121 -8.87 9.93 9.93
CA GLN A 121 -9.72 10.91 10.57
C GLN A 121 -11.06 10.97 9.86
N PRO A 122 -12.16 11.20 10.60
CA PRO A 122 -13.45 11.43 9.96
C PRO A 122 -13.31 12.58 8.98
N ALA A 123 -13.95 12.44 7.81
CA ALA A 123 -14.05 13.55 6.87
C ALA A 123 -14.49 14.79 7.64
N ALA A 124 -13.84 15.94 7.33
CA ALA A 124 -14.26 17.20 7.93
C ALA A 124 -15.77 17.29 7.74
N ARG A 125 -16.49 17.27 8.85
CA ARG A 125 -17.93 17.40 8.79
C ARG A 125 -18.23 18.76 8.21
N ASP A 126 -19.00 18.77 7.15
CA ASP A 126 -19.66 19.98 6.71
C ASP A 126 -20.53 20.44 7.86
N ARG A 127 -20.07 21.43 8.55
CA ARG A 127 -20.77 21.97 9.70
C ARG A 127 -21.47 23.25 9.34
#